data_dddb61cba7d5875c0bc55878c6f7b934
#
_entry.id   dddb61cba7d5875c0bc55878c6f7b934
#
_cell.length_a   1.000
_cell.length_b   1.000
_cell.length_c   1.000
_cell.angle_alpha   90.00
_cell.angle_beta   90.00
_cell.angle_gamma   90.00
#
_symmetry.space_group_name_H-M   'P 1'
#
loop_
_entity.id
_entity.type
_entity.pdbx_description
1 polymer ?
#
loop_
_entity_poly.entity_id
_entity_poly.type
_entity_poly.pdbx_seq_one_letter_code
_entity_poly.pdbx_strand_id
1 'polypeptide(L)'
;AYRADELVKFTRIAYVPYYSLPIVNEPGDEDVAGHLYTQRSHQLASLIFTQDKFVRDAYAETSRGAEHVFFTGSPKVDALIHAAEKAAGQRAAVARSEDERTRVLWAPHHSYSPHWLNFGTFAQMYLEMLDWATSHPEVDVVLRPHPFMFGTLVDREVISDSDLDAWLAGWDALPNTSIDHASGPAELFVNCDVLLTDGISFLAEYPLVTGKPSVFLENQGHWKFSALGELAAQASVRLNSFGEFVAGFDFILEAGLPDRSAEIEALREAASPYPGESAARIVEIVAADHSALVDPATVTEVPWERQPGREPLDD
;
A
#
# COMPACT_ATOMS: atom_id res chain seq x y z
N ALA A 1 9.94 -17.65 -15.11
CA ALA A 1 9.69 -17.69 -13.67
C ALA A 1 9.78 -19.14 -13.18
N TYR A 2 10.37 -19.36 -12.01
CA TYR A 2 10.44 -20.71 -11.41
C TYR A 2 9.08 -21.07 -10.81
N ARG A 3 8.60 -22.28 -11.11
CA ARG A 3 7.34 -22.78 -10.53
C ARG A 3 7.64 -23.49 -9.21
N ALA A 4 6.79 -23.28 -8.21
CA ALA A 4 6.94 -23.89 -6.88
C ALA A 4 6.99 -25.44 -6.96
N ASP A 5 6.18 -26.06 -7.83
CA ASP A 5 6.17 -27.51 -8.07
C ASP A 5 7.51 -28.06 -8.58
N GLU A 6 8.28 -27.25 -9.30
CA GLU A 6 9.59 -27.65 -9.79
C GLU A 6 10.66 -27.42 -8.72
N LEU A 7 10.62 -26.29 -8.03
CA LEU A 7 11.58 -25.95 -6.99
C LEU A 7 11.56 -26.93 -5.82
N VAL A 8 10.36 -27.30 -5.35
CA VAL A 8 10.21 -28.16 -4.18
C VAL A 8 10.81 -29.55 -4.35
N LYS A 9 11.06 -30.01 -5.59
CA LYS A 9 11.74 -31.28 -5.88
C LYS A 9 13.20 -31.26 -5.48
N PHE A 10 13.82 -30.11 -5.32
CA PHE A 10 15.26 -29.95 -5.14
C PHE A 10 15.64 -29.13 -3.93
N THR A 11 14.73 -28.27 -3.44
CA THR A 11 15.00 -27.34 -2.34
C THR A 11 13.75 -27.06 -1.53
N ARG A 12 13.95 -26.63 -0.30
CA ARG A 12 12.86 -26.07 0.52
C ARG A 12 12.53 -24.67 0.05
N ILE A 13 11.28 -24.28 0.17
CA ILE A 13 10.78 -22.98 -0.22
C ILE A 13 10.50 -22.18 1.06
N ALA A 14 11.12 -21.02 1.18
CA ALA A 14 10.81 -20.01 2.17
C ALA A 14 10.03 -18.88 1.46
N TYR A 15 8.81 -18.61 1.88
CA TYR A 15 7.96 -17.59 1.28
C TYR A 15 7.95 -16.31 2.13
N VAL A 16 8.39 -15.23 1.53
CA VAL A 16 8.30 -13.87 2.09
C VAL A 16 7.41 -13.06 1.16
N PRO A 17 6.28 -12.51 1.63
CA PRO A 17 5.42 -11.69 0.79
C PRO A 17 6.15 -10.47 0.22
N TYR A 18 5.87 -10.14 -1.05
CA TYR A 18 6.48 -8.97 -1.70
C TYR A 18 5.82 -7.64 -1.30
N TYR A 19 4.55 -7.67 -0.91
CA TYR A 19 3.83 -6.49 -0.44
C TYR A 19 4.25 -6.11 0.99
N SER A 20 4.14 -4.84 1.35
CA SER A 20 4.55 -4.37 2.67
C SER A 20 3.61 -4.84 3.77
N LEU A 21 2.30 -4.68 3.55
CA LEU A 21 1.25 -4.98 4.52
C LEU A 21 -0.02 -5.51 3.82
N PRO A 22 -0.67 -6.53 4.39
CA PRO A 22 -1.89 -7.13 3.85
C PRO A 22 -3.13 -6.37 4.34
N ILE A 23 -3.42 -5.20 3.77
CA ILE A 23 -4.49 -4.31 4.27
C ILE A 23 -5.86 -4.50 3.63
N VAL A 24 -6.02 -5.41 2.68
CA VAL A 24 -7.31 -5.72 2.03
C VAL A 24 -7.61 -7.20 2.03
N ASN A 25 -8.90 -7.52 2.09
CA ASN A 25 -9.43 -8.86 1.87
C ASN A 25 -9.92 -9.00 0.44
N GLU A 26 -9.70 -10.15 -0.15
CA GLU A 26 -10.30 -10.48 -1.42
C GLU A 26 -11.80 -10.80 -1.23
N PRO A 27 -12.70 -10.33 -2.12
CA PRO A 27 -14.11 -10.71 -2.06
C PRO A 27 -14.29 -12.23 -2.15
N GLY A 28 -15.05 -12.80 -1.22
CA GLY A 28 -15.23 -14.24 -1.09
C GLY A 28 -14.34 -14.91 -0.04
N ASP A 29 -13.38 -14.20 0.54
CA ASP A 29 -12.53 -14.68 1.64
C ASP A 29 -13.16 -14.36 3.02
N GLU A 30 -14.46 -14.04 3.06
CA GLU A 30 -15.12 -13.57 4.28
C GLU A 30 -15.11 -14.62 5.40
N ASP A 31 -15.02 -15.90 5.03
CA ASP A 31 -15.13 -16.97 6.00
C ASP A 31 -13.85 -17.74 6.27
N VAL A 32 -12.78 -17.55 5.53
CA VAL A 32 -11.48 -18.21 5.79
C VAL A 32 -10.47 -17.82 4.71
N ALA A 33 -9.25 -17.93 5.05
CA ALA A 33 -8.07 -18.09 4.24
C ALA A 33 -8.34 -18.56 2.81
N GLY A 34 -9.00 -17.73 2.04
CA GLY A 34 -9.32 -18.01 0.66
C GLY A 34 -8.06 -18.27 -0.17
N HIS A 35 -8.13 -18.12 -1.45
CA HIS A 35 -6.99 -18.45 -2.29
C HIS A 35 -5.76 -17.56 -2.07
N LEU A 36 -5.88 -16.39 -1.39
CA LEU A 36 -4.73 -15.58 -0.98
C LEU A 36 -3.71 -16.36 -0.15
N TYR A 37 -4.15 -17.34 0.65
CA TYR A 37 -3.32 -18.11 1.57
C TYR A 37 -3.17 -19.59 1.15
N THR A 38 -3.87 -20.00 0.11
CA THR A 38 -3.91 -21.39 -0.38
C THR A 38 -3.27 -21.58 -1.76
N GLN A 39 -2.60 -20.57 -2.28
CA GLN A 39 -1.88 -20.66 -3.54
C GLN A 39 -0.84 -21.77 -3.50
N ARG A 40 -0.52 -22.35 -4.66
CA ARG A 40 0.42 -23.47 -4.76
C ARG A 40 1.79 -23.19 -4.14
N SER A 41 2.28 -21.95 -4.23
CA SER A 41 3.50 -21.52 -3.55
C SER A 41 3.39 -21.60 -2.03
N HIS A 42 2.23 -21.22 -1.45
CA HIS A 42 1.98 -21.30 -0.02
C HIS A 42 1.87 -22.76 0.44
N GLN A 43 1.15 -23.59 -0.32
CA GLN A 43 0.99 -25.00 0.00
C GLN A 43 2.32 -25.79 -0.02
N LEU A 44 3.27 -25.38 -0.87
CA LEU A 44 4.56 -26.05 -1.02
C LEU A 44 5.71 -25.39 -0.22
N ALA A 45 5.48 -24.23 0.39
CA ALA A 45 6.49 -23.56 1.20
C ALA A 45 6.76 -24.36 2.50
N SER A 46 8.01 -24.64 2.83
CA SER A 46 8.41 -25.20 4.12
C SER A 46 8.32 -24.18 5.24
N LEU A 47 8.54 -22.89 4.91
CA LEU A 47 8.46 -21.75 5.81
C LEU A 47 7.66 -20.65 5.13
N ILE A 48 6.76 -20.01 5.88
CA ILE A 48 6.04 -18.81 5.46
C ILE A 48 6.26 -17.73 6.51
N PHE A 49 6.61 -16.53 6.08
CA PHE A 49 6.80 -15.38 6.95
C PHE A 49 5.67 -14.38 6.77
N THR A 50 5.06 -13.94 7.86
CA THR A 50 3.94 -13.01 7.83
C THR A 50 4.28 -11.67 8.46
N GLN A 51 3.70 -10.60 7.91
CA GLN A 51 3.94 -9.24 8.36
C GLN A 51 3.18 -8.90 9.63
N ASP A 52 2.02 -9.53 9.84
CA ASP A 52 1.19 -9.34 11.02
C ASP A 52 0.60 -10.67 11.53
N LYS A 53 -0.01 -10.62 12.72
CA LYS A 53 -0.61 -11.79 13.36
C LYS A 53 -1.89 -12.27 12.69
N PHE A 54 -2.66 -11.36 12.07
CA PHE A 54 -3.96 -11.71 11.46
C PHE A 54 -3.77 -12.63 10.26
N VAL A 55 -2.73 -12.39 9.45
CA VAL A 55 -2.36 -13.27 8.34
C VAL A 55 -1.95 -14.65 8.84
N ARG A 56 -1.22 -14.74 9.95
CA ARG A 56 -0.88 -16.05 10.55
C ARG A 56 -2.13 -16.81 10.99
N ASP A 57 -3.09 -16.11 11.58
CA ASP A 57 -4.36 -16.70 12.01
C ASP A 57 -5.17 -17.20 10.79
N ALA A 58 -5.17 -16.44 9.69
CA ALA A 58 -5.77 -16.88 8.44
C ALA A 58 -5.12 -18.15 7.86
N TYR A 59 -3.80 -18.30 7.96
CA TYR A 59 -3.14 -19.57 7.57
C TYR A 59 -3.57 -20.75 8.48
N ALA A 60 -3.87 -20.50 9.75
CA ALA A 60 -4.30 -21.56 10.68
C ALA A 60 -5.63 -22.20 10.25
N GLU A 61 -6.48 -21.47 9.55
CA GLU A 61 -7.77 -21.94 9.01
C GLU A 61 -7.59 -22.75 7.70
N THR A 62 -6.41 -22.72 7.08
CA THR A 62 -6.15 -23.52 5.87
C THR A 62 -5.99 -25.00 6.20
N SER A 63 -6.18 -25.89 5.23
CA SER A 63 -6.00 -27.33 5.38
C SER A 63 -4.58 -27.73 5.84
N ARG A 64 -3.57 -26.88 5.62
CA ARG A 64 -2.19 -27.11 6.03
C ARG A 64 -1.89 -26.57 7.43
N GLY A 65 -2.73 -25.70 7.98
CA GLY A 65 -2.50 -25.05 9.27
C GLY A 65 -1.35 -24.05 9.25
N ALA A 66 -0.96 -23.56 10.43
CA ALA A 66 0.04 -22.50 10.60
C ALA A 66 1.34 -22.95 11.30
N GLU A 67 1.64 -24.24 11.42
CA GLU A 67 2.86 -24.72 12.09
C GLU A 67 4.15 -24.26 11.39
N HIS A 68 4.09 -24.06 10.08
CA HIS A 68 5.18 -23.58 9.22
C HIS A 68 5.11 -22.07 8.95
N VAL A 69 4.22 -21.35 9.63
CA VAL A 69 3.98 -19.90 9.43
C VAL A 69 4.51 -19.12 10.63
N PHE A 70 5.38 -18.18 10.37
CA PHE A 70 6.09 -17.41 11.39
C PHE A 70 5.75 -15.93 11.25
N PHE A 71 5.29 -15.36 12.34
CA PHE A 71 5.06 -13.92 12.43
C PHE A 71 6.39 -13.21 12.72
N THR A 72 6.92 -12.50 11.75
CA THR A 72 8.25 -11.86 11.82
C THR A 72 8.22 -10.35 11.60
N GLY A 73 7.09 -9.80 11.23
CA GLY A 73 7.00 -8.42 10.76
C GLY A 73 7.39 -8.29 9.27
N SER A 74 7.46 -7.06 8.80
CA SER A 74 7.74 -6.73 7.40
C SER A 74 9.14 -6.13 7.22
N PRO A 75 10.11 -6.83 6.60
CA PRO A 75 11.41 -6.25 6.27
C PRO A 75 11.31 -4.99 5.39
N LYS A 76 10.25 -4.91 4.56
CA LYS A 76 10.01 -3.75 3.71
C LYS A 76 9.58 -2.53 4.53
N VAL A 77 8.74 -2.72 5.54
CA VAL A 77 8.33 -1.65 6.48
C VAL A 77 9.53 -1.18 7.31
N ASP A 78 10.33 -2.11 7.84
CA ASP A 78 11.55 -1.76 8.57
C ASP A 78 12.52 -0.92 7.73
N ALA A 79 12.74 -1.35 6.48
CA ALA A 79 13.61 -0.61 5.55
C ALA A 79 13.04 0.77 5.21
N LEU A 80 11.71 0.89 5.08
CA LEU A 80 11.04 2.15 4.81
C LEU A 80 11.17 3.13 5.99
N ILE A 81 10.94 2.65 7.22
CA ILE A 81 11.10 3.45 8.44
C ILE A 81 12.57 3.94 8.57
N HIS A 82 13.53 3.04 8.41
CA HIS A 82 14.95 3.41 8.47
C HIS A 82 15.34 4.43 7.40
N ALA A 83 14.85 4.26 6.17
CA ALA A 83 15.10 5.23 5.10
C ALA A 83 14.49 6.60 5.40
N ALA A 84 13.31 6.64 6.03
CA ALA A 84 12.65 7.87 6.42
C ALA A 84 13.37 8.60 7.55
N GLU A 85 13.84 7.88 8.56
CA GLU A 85 14.68 8.45 9.64
C GLU A 85 15.93 9.12 9.07
N LYS A 86 16.60 8.47 8.12
CA LYS A 86 17.76 9.02 7.41
C LYS A 86 17.38 10.28 6.62
N ALA A 87 16.27 10.24 5.85
CA ALA A 87 15.79 11.37 5.07
C ALA A 87 15.39 12.56 5.97
N ALA A 88 14.72 12.28 7.09
CA ALA A 88 14.35 13.29 8.09
C ALA A 88 15.57 13.97 8.71
N GLY A 89 16.62 13.20 9.02
CA GLY A 89 17.89 13.75 9.50
C GLY A 89 18.57 14.66 8.48
N GLN A 90 18.50 14.32 7.20
CA GLN A 90 19.03 15.17 6.11
C GLN A 90 18.21 16.45 5.95
N ARG A 91 16.88 16.36 5.99
CA ARG A 91 15.97 17.52 5.92
C ARG A 91 16.19 18.48 7.11
N ALA A 92 16.30 17.96 8.31
CA ALA A 92 16.52 18.76 9.51
C ALA A 92 17.86 19.52 9.48
N ALA A 93 18.85 19.02 8.72
CA ALA A 93 20.13 19.70 8.52
C ALA A 93 20.05 20.89 7.55
N VAL A 94 18.96 20.97 6.75
CA VAL A 94 18.67 22.08 5.84
C VAL A 94 17.60 22.96 6.50
N ALA A 95 17.96 24.18 6.85
CA ALA A 95 17.00 25.12 7.44
C ALA A 95 15.82 25.34 6.46
N ARG A 96 14.60 25.20 6.98
CA ARG A 96 13.39 25.59 6.23
C ARG A 96 13.46 27.08 5.94
N SER A 97 13.27 27.49 4.68
CA SER A 97 13.14 28.89 4.35
C SER A 97 11.77 29.39 4.80
N GLU A 98 11.67 30.69 5.16
CA GLU A 98 10.38 31.32 5.51
C GLU A 98 9.39 31.29 4.33
N ASP A 99 9.87 31.10 3.09
CA ASP A 99 9.10 31.00 1.86
C ASP A 99 8.77 29.55 1.45
N GLU A 100 9.01 28.55 2.32
CA GLU A 100 8.73 27.16 1.98
C GLU A 100 7.22 26.90 1.96
N ARG A 101 6.70 26.58 0.75
CA ARG A 101 5.28 26.31 0.52
C ARG A 101 4.84 25.02 1.21
N THR A 102 3.58 24.95 1.58
CA THR A 102 2.96 23.68 1.99
C THR A 102 3.00 22.70 0.83
N ARG A 103 3.46 21.48 1.09
CA ARG A 103 3.59 20.45 0.06
C ARG A 103 2.56 19.35 0.25
N VAL A 104 1.67 19.22 -0.72
CA VAL A 104 0.69 18.13 -0.83
C VAL A 104 1.26 17.04 -1.74
N LEU A 105 1.42 15.85 -1.23
CA LEU A 105 1.72 14.66 -2.02
C LEU A 105 0.41 13.99 -2.40
N TRP A 106 0.08 14.01 -3.69
CA TRP A 106 -1.08 13.30 -4.24
C TRP A 106 -0.64 11.98 -4.84
N ALA A 107 -1.08 10.88 -4.24
CA ALA A 107 -0.65 9.53 -4.61
C ALA A 107 -1.85 8.62 -4.94
N PRO A 108 -2.41 8.74 -6.16
CA PRO A 108 -3.54 7.93 -6.58
C PRO A 108 -3.13 6.51 -7.01
N HIS A 109 -4.05 5.56 -6.77
CA HIS A 109 -3.91 4.16 -7.12
C HIS A 109 -4.44 3.86 -8.53
N HIS A 110 -4.00 2.76 -9.12
CA HIS A 110 -4.31 2.38 -10.50
C HIS A 110 -5.50 1.41 -10.64
N SER A 111 -6.21 1.08 -9.56
CA SER A 111 -7.31 0.10 -9.61
C SER A 111 -8.66 0.77 -9.85
N TYR A 112 -9.21 0.54 -11.04
CA TYR A 112 -10.49 1.12 -11.49
C TYR A 112 -11.52 0.04 -11.87
N SER A 113 -11.33 -1.20 -11.41
CA SER A 113 -12.26 -2.29 -11.68
C SER A 113 -12.96 -2.71 -10.39
N PRO A 114 -14.30 -2.81 -10.36
CA PRO A 114 -15.03 -3.35 -9.21
C PRO A 114 -14.66 -4.81 -8.91
N HIS A 115 -14.05 -5.49 -9.87
CA HIS A 115 -13.60 -6.87 -9.73
C HIS A 115 -12.14 -7.00 -9.26
N TRP A 116 -11.45 -5.88 -9.08
CA TRP A 116 -10.06 -5.87 -8.61
C TRP A 116 -9.74 -4.59 -7.85
N LEU A 117 -9.63 -4.69 -6.54
CA LEU A 117 -9.26 -3.64 -5.57
C LEU A 117 -10.18 -2.41 -5.57
N ASN A 118 -10.36 -1.75 -6.71
CA ASN A 118 -11.26 -0.62 -6.95
C ASN A 118 -11.06 0.60 -6.04
N PHE A 119 -9.82 0.94 -5.74
CA PHE A 119 -9.47 2.09 -4.90
C PHE A 119 -9.37 3.40 -5.67
N GLY A 120 -9.00 3.36 -6.96
CA GLY A 120 -8.65 4.53 -7.75
C GLY A 120 -9.74 5.60 -7.80
N THR A 121 -9.38 6.85 -7.49
CA THR A 121 -10.24 8.04 -7.55
C THR A 121 -9.75 9.11 -8.51
N PHE A 122 -8.57 8.96 -9.12
CA PHE A 122 -7.98 9.96 -10.02
C PHE A 122 -8.96 10.42 -11.10
N ALA A 123 -9.66 9.48 -11.76
CA ALA A 123 -10.58 9.78 -12.85
C ALA A 123 -11.77 10.65 -12.43
N GLN A 124 -12.17 10.61 -11.16
CA GLN A 124 -13.27 11.41 -10.64
C GLN A 124 -12.86 12.84 -10.26
N MET A 125 -11.55 13.09 -10.06
CA MET A 125 -11.09 14.34 -9.46
C MET A 125 -9.95 15.05 -10.20
N TYR A 126 -9.41 14.47 -11.27
CA TYR A 126 -8.21 15.01 -11.92
C TYR A 126 -8.39 16.43 -12.46
N LEU A 127 -9.56 16.75 -13.02
CA LEU A 127 -9.88 18.10 -13.48
C LEU A 127 -10.02 19.08 -12.30
N GLU A 128 -10.76 18.67 -11.27
CA GLU A 128 -10.93 19.49 -10.06
C GLU A 128 -9.61 19.73 -9.33
N MET A 129 -8.70 18.73 -9.32
CA MET A 129 -7.36 18.88 -8.74
C MET A 129 -6.51 19.88 -9.54
N LEU A 130 -6.60 19.89 -10.87
CA LEU A 130 -5.89 20.86 -11.69
C LEU A 130 -6.40 22.29 -11.45
N ASP A 131 -7.73 22.46 -11.37
CA ASP A 131 -8.36 23.73 -11.04
C ASP A 131 -7.98 24.20 -9.63
N TRP A 132 -7.98 23.29 -8.68
CA TRP A 132 -7.58 23.58 -7.31
C TRP A 132 -6.10 24.01 -7.23
N ALA A 133 -5.19 23.28 -7.85
CA ALA A 133 -3.76 23.62 -7.88
C ALA A 133 -3.51 24.98 -8.58
N THR A 134 -4.29 25.30 -9.61
CA THR A 134 -4.26 26.60 -10.28
C THR A 134 -4.67 27.74 -9.34
N SER A 135 -5.63 27.47 -8.48
CA SER A 135 -6.20 28.47 -7.54
C SER A 135 -5.37 28.63 -6.25
N HIS A 136 -4.41 27.71 -5.99
CA HIS A 136 -3.55 27.68 -4.80
C HIS A 136 -2.07 27.70 -5.17
N PRO A 137 -1.58 28.80 -5.79
CA PRO A 137 -0.16 28.87 -6.19
C PRO A 137 0.83 28.87 -5.02
N GLU A 138 0.34 29.06 -3.79
CA GLU A 138 1.09 28.98 -2.53
C GLU A 138 1.29 27.54 -2.02
N VAL A 139 0.68 26.54 -2.68
CA VAL A 139 0.78 25.11 -2.34
C VAL A 139 1.54 24.38 -3.44
N ASP A 140 2.59 23.65 -3.08
CA ASP A 140 3.25 22.72 -4.00
C ASP A 140 2.51 21.38 -4.04
N VAL A 141 2.07 20.95 -5.22
CA VAL A 141 1.39 19.66 -5.41
C VAL A 141 2.28 18.71 -6.18
N VAL A 142 2.70 17.64 -5.52
CA VAL A 142 3.52 16.58 -6.12
C VAL A 142 2.62 15.38 -6.42
N LEU A 143 2.41 15.08 -7.69
CA LEU A 143 1.71 13.86 -8.10
C LEU A 143 2.69 12.68 -8.08
N ARG A 144 2.35 11.63 -7.34
CA ARG A 144 3.04 10.33 -7.37
C ARG A 144 2.10 9.26 -7.89
N PRO A 145 1.96 9.12 -9.20
CA PRO A 145 1.08 8.10 -9.76
C PRO A 145 1.66 6.71 -9.52
N HIS A 146 0.78 5.72 -9.30
CA HIS A 146 1.23 4.33 -9.42
C HIS A 146 1.79 4.09 -10.83
N PRO A 147 2.89 3.34 -11.02
CA PRO A 147 3.55 3.18 -12.33
C PRO A 147 2.62 2.74 -13.47
N PHE A 148 1.56 1.99 -13.17
CA PHE A 148 0.58 1.52 -14.16
C PHE A 148 -0.64 2.42 -14.30
N MET A 149 -0.76 3.52 -13.53
CA MET A 149 -2.00 4.29 -13.45
C MET A 149 -2.43 4.87 -14.80
N PHE A 150 -1.57 5.61 -15.45
CA PHE A 150 -1.91 6.28 -16.72
C PHE A 150 -2.24 5.27 -17.83
N GLY A 151 -1.43 4.20 -17.95
CA GLY A 151 -1.72 3.12 -18.88
C GLY A 151 -3.08 2.46 -18.57
N THR A 152 -3.36 2.14 -17.31
CA THR A 152 -4.64 1.53 -16.92
C THR A 152 -5.83 2.44 -17.23
N LEU A 153 -5.71 3.75 -17.04
CA LEU A 153 -6.79 4.71 -17.33
C LEU A 153 -7.14 4.72 -18.81
N VAL A 154 -6.14 4.70 -19.69
CA VAL A 154 -6.32 4.70 -21.15
C VAL A 154 -6.76 3.32 -21.64
N ASP A 155 -6.08 2.24 -21.26
CA ASP A 155 -6.35 0.87 -21.70
C ASP A 155 -7.77 0.39 -21.31
N ARG A 156 -8.31 0.91 -20.21
CA ARG A 156 -9.68 0.63 -19.74
C ARG A 156 -10.71 1.67 -20.17
N GLU A 157 -10.33 2.60 -21.04
CA GLU A 157 -11.21 3.67 -21.53
C GLU A 157 -11.86 4.50 -20.41
N VAL A 158 -11.19 4.63 -19.25
CA VAL A 158 -11.65 5.45 -18.12
C VAL A 158 -11.44 6.93 -18.42
N ILE A 159 -10.31 7.28 -19.05
CA ILE A 159 -9.99 8.60 -19.58
C ILE A 159 -9.45 8.39 -21.00
N SER A 160 -9.83 9.25 -21.95
CA SER A 160 -9.26 9.17 -23.29
C SER A 160 -7.79 9.62 -23.28
N ASP A 161 -6.99 9.07 -24.19
CA ASP A 161 -5.57 9.43 -24.35
C ASP A 161 -5.41 10.94 -24.56
N SER A 162 -6.27 11.54 -25.40
CA SER A 162 -6.25 12.99 -25.67
C SER A 162 -6.61 13.85 -24.45
N ASP A 163 -7.53 13.40 -23.59
CA ASP A 163 -7.90 14.14 -22.40
C ASP A 163 -6.79 14.04 -21.34
N LEU A 164 -6.17 12.86 -21.23
CA LEU A 164 -5.03 12.66 -20.33
C LEU A 164 -3.83 13.51 -20.78
N ASP A 165 -3.50 13.53 -22.06
CA ASP A 165 -2.41 14.35 -22.62
C ASP A 165 -2.66 15.84 -22.37
N ALA A 166 -3.89 16.31 -22.61
CA ALA A 166 -4.27 17.71 -22.35
C ALA A 166 -4.15 18.08 -20.87
N TRP A 167 -4.57 17.16 -19.98
CA TRP A 167 -4.44 17.36 -18.54
C TRP A 167 -2.98 17.38 -18.09
N LEU A 168 -2.14 16.44 -18.57
CA LEU A 168 -0.70 16.40 -18.28
C LEU A 168 0.01 17.68 -18.73
N ALA A 169 -0.33 18.20 -19.91
CA ALA A 169 0.19 19.48 -20.39
C ALA A 169 -0.24 20.64 -19.49
N GLY A 170 -1.48 20.68 -19.03
CA GLY A 170 -1.98 21.65 -18.06
C GLY A 170 -1.25 21.58 -16.72
N TRP A 171 -1.03 20.35 -16.23
CA TRP A 171 -0.28 20.10 -15.00
C TRP A 171 1.16 20.58 -15.08
N ASP A 172 1.86 20.25 -16.15
CA ASP A 172 3.27 20.65 -16.35
C ASP A 172 3.44 22.17 -16.55
N ALA A 173 2.39 22.86 -16.98
CA ALA A 173 2.42 24.31 -17.19
C ALA A 173 2.33 25.12 -15.87
N LEU A 174 1.89 24.52 -14.77
CA LEU A 174 1.77 25.22 -13.48
C LEU A 174 3.12 25.21 -12.74
N PRO A 175 3.53 26.35 -12.14
CA PRO A 175 4.83 26.44 -11.46
C PRO A 175 4.86 25.73 -10.08
N ASN A 176 3.73 25.33 -9.56
CA ASN A 176 3.55 24.72 -8.25
C ASN A 176 3.11 23.25 -8.33
N THR A 177 3.17 22.64 -9.52
CA THR A 177 2.87 21.22 -9.70
C THR A 177 4.08 20.47 -10.26
N SER A 178 4.17 19.19 -9.95
CA SER A 178 5.19 18.30 -10.49
C SER A 178 4.72 16.85 -10.46
N ILE A 179 5.38 15.99 -11.26
CA ILE A 179 5.17 14.53 -11.22
C ILE A 179 6.46 13.88 -10.76
N ASP A 180 6.39 13.08 -9.70
CA ASP A 180 7.50 12.29 -9.22
C ASP A 180 7.39 10.84 -9.70
N HIS A 181 8.45 10.34 -10.35
CA HIS A 181 8.55 8.96 -10.82
C HIS A 181 9.72 8.19 -10.19
N ALA A 182 10.64 8.89 -9.54
CA ALA A 182 11.95 8.34 -9.21
C ALA A 182 12.24 8.26 -7.72
N SER A 183 11.69 9.18 -6.91
CA SER A 183 11.99 9.24 -5.47
C SER A 183 11.50 7.99 -4.73
N GLY A 184 12.26 7.56 -3.73
CA GLY A 184 11.80 6.53 -2.79
C GLY A 184 10.60 7.03 -1.97
N PRO A 185 9.64 6.14 -1.60
CA PRO A 185 8.49 6.54 -0.78
C PRO A 185 8.88 7.25 0.52
N ALA A 186 9.93 6.79 1.19
CA ALA A 186 10.42 7.39 2.43
C ALA A 186 10.80 8.87 2.27
N GLU A 187 11.51 9.21 1.20
CA GLU A 187 11.91 10.58 0.90
C GLU A 187 10.70 11.47 0.59
N LEU A 188 9.76 10.97 -0.21
CA LEU A 188 8.51 11.67 -0.49
C LEU A 188 7.72 11.95 0.78
N PHE A 189 7.55 10.95 1.65
CA PHE A 189 6.78 11.06 2.88
C PHE A 189 7.37 12.09 3.85
N VAL A 190 8.69 12.10 4.01
CA VAL A 190 9.37 13.06 4.88
C VAL A 190 9.31 14.49 4.32
N ASN A 191 9.24 14.62 3.00
CA ASN A 191 9.23 15.91 2.32
C ASN A 191 7.83 16.46 2.02
N CYS A 192 6.75 15.80 2.42
CA CYS A 192 5.40 16.34 2.30
C CYS A 192 4.82 16.73 3.66
N ASP A 193 3.91 17.71 3.63
CA ASP A 193 3.16 18.15 4.80
C ASP A 193 1.83 17.39 4.90
N VAL A 194 1.21 17.10 3.76
CA VAL A 194 -0.06 16.38 3.65
C VAL A 194 0.07 15.30 2.57
N LEU A 195 -0.29 14.07 2.90
CA LEU A 195 -0.48 13.01 1.91
C LEU A 195 -1.98 12.88 1.60
N LEU A 196 -2.36 13.12 0.35
CA LEU A 196 -3.68 12.76 -0.20
C LEU A 196 -3.53 11.47 -1.01
N THR A 197 -4.20 10.41 -0.62
CA THR A 197 -4.12 9.10 -1.28
C THR A 197 -5.48 8.40 -1.32
N ASP A 198 -5.67 7.59 -2.32
CA ASP A 198 -6.74 6.60 -2.42
C ASP A 198 -6.17 5.17 -2.46
N GLY A 199 -4.84 5.08 -2.33
CA GLY A 199 -4.10 3.84 -2.53
C GLY A 199 -3.85 3.05 -1.26
N ILE A 200 -3.65 1.75 -1.45
CA ILE A 200 -3.58 0.76 -0.38
C ILE A 200 -2.30 0.91 0.44
N SER A 201 -1.15 0.85 -0.22
CA SER A 201 0.14 0.80 0.48
C SER A 201 0.41 2.07 1.28
N PHE A 202 0.24 3.24 0.66
CA PHE A 202 0.56 4.53 1.28
C PHE A 202 -0.38 4.86 2.44
N LEU A 203 -1.61 4.36 2.41
CA LEU A 203 -2.57 4.50 3.50
C LEU A 203 -2.00 3.99 4.84
N ALA A 204 -1.26 2.88 4.82
CA ALA A 204 -0.63 2.31 6.01
C ALA A 204 0.83 2.77 6.18
N GLU A 205 1.60 2.85 5.09
CA GLU A 205 3.03 3.16 5.14
C GLU A 205 3.31 4.59 5.64
N TYR A 206 2.51 5.58 5.21
CA TYR A 206 2.73 6.97 5.58
C TYR A 206 2.56 7.23 7.09
N PRO A 207 1.47 6.79 7.76
CA PRO A 207 1.35 6.96 9.20
C PRO A 207 2.45 6.25 9.99
N LEU A 208 2.84 5.03 9.56
CA LEU A 208 3.91 4.27 10.23
C LEU A 208 5.25 5.00 10.18
N VAL A 209 5.55 5.65 9.07
CA VAL A 209 6.84 6.29 8.80
C VAL A 209 6.91 7.70 9.40
N THR A 210 5.84 8.48 9.27
CA THR A 210 5.85 9.90 9.62
C THR A 210 5.23 10.21 10.98
N GLY A 211 4.43 9.30 11.52
CA GLY A 211 3.59 9.57 12.69
C GLY A 211 2.45 10.57 12.43
N LYS A 212 2.18 10.89 11.15
CA LYS A 212 1.09 11.78 10.74
C LYS A 212 -0.04 10.98 10.08
N PRO A 213 -1.31 11.37 10.22
CA PRO A 213 -2.39 10.73 9.47
C PRO A 213 -2.27 11.06 7.97
N SER A 214 -2.58 10.08 7.11
CA SER A 214 -2.84 10.34 5.70
C SER A 214 -4.26 10.91 5.54
N VAL A 215 -4.48 11.67 4.46
CA VAL A 215 -5.83 12.02 3.99
C VAL A 215 -6.24 10.96 2.97
N PHE A 216 -7.21 10.15 3.34
CA PHE A 216 -7.68 9.03 2.52
C PHE A 216 -8.96 9.40 1.80
N LEU A 217 -8.87 9.57 0.48
CA LEU A 217 -10.02 9.76 -0.38
C LEU A 217 -10.59 8.40 -0.76
N GLU A 218 -11.68 8.04 -0.10
CA GLU A 218 -12.23 6.70 -0.13
C GLU A 218 -13.18 6.49 -1.31
N ASN A 219 -12.83 5.60 -2.22
CA ASN A 219 -13.77 5.06 -3.19
C ASN A 219 -14.68 4.05 -2.48
N GLN A 220 -15.96 4.36 -2.35
CA GLN A 220 -16.95 3.51 -1.64
C GLN A 220 -17.14 2.11 -2.23
N GLY A 221 -16.65 1.89 -3.45
CA GLY A 221 -16.70 0.59 -4.12
C GLY A 221 -15.46 -0.28 -3.94
N HIS A 222 -14.48 0.14 -3.14
CA HIS A 222 -13.25 -0.62 -2.95
C HIS A 222 -13.47 -1.94 -2.20
N TRP A 223 -12.54 -2.87 -2.35
CA TRP A 223 -12.53 -4.10 -1.57
C TRP A 223 -12.44 -3.81 -0.08
N LYS A 224 -13.07 -4.65 0.73
CA LYS A 224 -13.08 -4.52 2.18
C LYS A 224 -11.66 -4.55 2.75
N PHE A 225 -11.44 -3.75 3.76
CA PHE A 225 -10.20 -3.81 4.51
C PHE A 225 -10.08 -5.12 5.29
N SER A 226 -8.85 -5.60 5.44
CA SER A 226 -8.49 -6.57 6.47
C SER A 226 -8.52 -5.91 7.86
N ALA A 227 -8.34 -6.70 8.93
CA ALA A 227 -8.21 -6.14 10.26
C ALA A 227 -7.06 -5.10 10.36
N LEU A 228 -5.95 -5.33 9.66
CA LEU A 228 -4.85 -4.36 9.59
C LEU A 228 -5.22 -3.13 8.75
N GLY A 229 -5.97 -3.34 7.67
CA GLY A 229 -6.46 -2.25 6.82
C GLY A 229 -7.43 -1.33 7.55
N GLU A 230 -8.29 -1.87 8.41
CA GLU A 230 -9.16 -1.07 9.26
C GLU A 230 -8.36 -0.19 10.24
N LEU A 231 -7.27 -0.69 10.82
CA LEU A 231 -6.37 0.12 11.64
C LEU A 231 -5.72 1.24 10.82
N ALA A 232 -5.28 0.96 9.58
CA ALA A 232 -4.71 1.97 8.70
C ALA A 232 -5.76 3.05 8.31
N ALA A 233 -7.00 2.65 8.04
CA ALA A 233 -8.09 3.57 7.75
C ALA A 233 -8.47 4.44 8.97
N GLN A 234 -8.45 3.88 10.19
CA GLN A 234 -8.65 4.63 11.42
C GLN A 234 -7.52 5.63 11.71
N ALA A 235 -6.29 5.28 11.36
CA ALA A 235 -5.10 6.14 11.48
C ALA A 235 -5.07 7.26 10.42
N SER A 236 -6.08 7.38 9.57
CA SER A 236 -6.21 8.38 8.50
C SER A 236 -7.39 9.34 8.71
N VAL A 237 -7.40 10.41 7.94
CA VAL A 237 -8.57 11.29 7.76
C VAL A 237 -9.32 10.78 6.54
N ARG A 238 -10.47 10.13 6.73
CA ARG A 238 -11.28 9.57 5.64
C ARG A 238 -12.19 10.64 5.05
N LEU A 239 -12.16 10.77 3.74
CA LEU A 239 -13.00 11.68 2.96
C LEU A 239 -13.72 10.88 1.86
N ASN A 240 -14.96 11.28 1.56
CA ASN A 240 -15.78 10.62 0.54
C ASN A 240 -15.73 11.32 -0.82
N SER A 241 -15.17 12.53 -0.86
CA SER A 241 -15.04 13.31 -2.09
C SER A 241 -13.88 14.28 -2.03
N PHE A 242 -13.40 14.69 -3.20
CA PHE A 242 -12.41 15.75 -3.30
C PHE A 242 -12.94 17.09 -2.79
N GLY A 243 -14.24 17.35 -2.94
CA GLY A 243 -14.88 18.54 -2.37
C GLY A 243 -14.77 18.65 -0.84
N GLU A 244 -14.77 17.51 -0.12
CA GLU A 244 -14.53 17.51 1.33
C GLU A 244 -13.06 17.88 1.64
N PHE A 245 -12.10 17.44 0.83
CA PHE A 245 -10.71 17.86 0.96
C PHE A 245 -10.56 19.36 0.74
N VAL A 246 -11.12 19.89 -0.34
CA VAL A 246 -11.08 21.34 -0.63
C VAL A 246 -11.71 22.17 0.49
N ALA A 247 -12.88 21.75 0.98
CA ALA A 247 -13.57 22.47 2.06
C ALA A 247 -12.81 22.43 3.40
N GLY A 248 -12.02 21.39 3.65
CA GLY A 248 -11.23 21.23 4.88
C GLY A 248 -9.81 21.75 4.78
N PHE A 249 -9.33 22.12 3.60
CA PHE A 249 -7.91 22.38 3.37
C PHE A 249 -7.40 23.61 4.11
N ASP A 250 -8.16 24.71 4.15
CA ASP A 250 -7.80 25.90 4.90
C ASP A 250 -7.62 25.59 6.38
N PHE A 251 -8.50 24.74 6.94
CA PHE A 251 -8.37 24.30 8.32
C PHE A 251 -7.09 23.45 8.52
N ILE A 252 -6.74 22.59 7.55
CA ILE A 252 -5.50 21.81 7.60
C ILE A 252 -4.28 22.74 7.56
N LEU A 253 -4.32 23.81 6.76
CA LEU A 253 -3.25 24.81 6.70
C LEU A 253 -3.08 25.58 8.01
N GLU A 254 -4.19 25.96 8.65
CA GLU A 254 -4.18 26.77 9.87
C GLU A 254 -3.93 25.96 11.14
N ALA A 255 -4.60 24.83 11.31
CA ALA A 255 -4.61 24.01 12.52
C ALA A 255 -3.78 22.73 12.43
N GLY A 256 -3.34 22.34 11.22
CA GLY A 256 -2.71 21.07 10.95
C GLY A 256 -3.72 19.93 10.80
N LEU A 257 -3.19 18.74 10.51
CA LEU A 257 -3.97 17.49 10.47
C LEU A 257 -4.48 17.14 11.88
N PRO A 258 -5.68 16.53 12.01
CA PRO A 258 -6.19 16.09 13.30
C PRO A 258 -5.28 15.08 13.97
N ASP A 259 -5.23 15.11 15.31
CA ASP A 259 -4.47 14.13 16.07
C ASP A 259 -5.06 12.72 15.90
N ARG A 260 -4.22 11.79 15.45
CA ARG A 260 -4.49 10.35 15.29
C ARG A 260 -3.40 9.50 15.94
N SER A 261 -2.70 10.06 16.91
CA SER A 261 -1.55 9.39 17.54
C SER A 261 -1.90 8.04 18.14
N ALA A 262 -3.08 7.90 18.74
CA ALA A 262 -3.52 6.63 19.34
C ALA A 262 -3.80 5.56 18.27
N GLU A 263 -4.45 5.94 17.17
CA GLU A 263 -4.76 5.05 16.06
C GLU A 263 -3.50 4.66 15.28
N ILE A 264 -2.56 5.59 15.11
CA ILE A 264 -1.26 5.34 14.49
C ILE A 264 -0.44 4.38 15.35
N GLU A 265 -0.46 4.52 16.68
CA GLU A 265 0.23 3.59 17.56
C GLU A 265 -0.39 2.18 17.51
N ALA A 266 -1.71 2.06 17.48
CA ALA A 266 -2.39 0.77 17.31
C ALA A 266 -2.02 0.10 15.97
N LEU A 267 -1.93 0.89 14.88
CA LEU A 267 -1.43 0.42 13.59
C LEU A 267 0.02 -0.05 13.68
N ARG A 268 0.88 0.70 14.38
CA ARG A 268 2.31 0.39 14.55
C ARG A 268 2.51 -0.92 15.33
N GLU A 269 1.80 -1.09 16.44
CA GLU A 269 1.83 -2.33 17.22
C GLU A 269 1.43 -3.56 16.39
N ALA A 270 0.46 -3.40 15.50
CA ALA A 270 -0.01 -4.49 14.64
C ALA A 270 0.93 -4.76 13.45
N ALA A 271 1.45 -3.72 12.80
CA ALA A 271 2.20 -3.81 11.54
C ALA A 271 3.72 -3.94 11.72
N SER A 272 4.27 -3.49 12.85
CA SER A 272 5.71 -3.51 13.13
C SER A 272 6.01 -3.98 14.56
N PRO A 273 5.69 -5.24 14.88
CA PRO A 273 5.83 -5.79 16.24
C PRO A 273 7.29 -5.97 16.69
N TYR A 274 8.20 -5.99 15.71
CA TYR A 274 9.65 -6.18 15.93
C TYR A 274 10.42 -5.13 15.13
N PRO A 275 10.36 -3.85 15.52
CA PRO A 275 10.92 -2.75 14.73
C PRO A 275 12.41 -2.95 14.41
N GLY A 276 12.76 -2.96 13.12
CA GLY A 276 14.13 -3.15 12.63
C GLY A 276 14.66 -4.59 12.68
N GLU A 277 13.91 -5.55 13.23
CA GLU A 277 14.36 -6.93 13.44
C GLU A 277 13.77 -7.95 12.45
N SER A 278 12.80 -7.58 11.63
CA SER A 278 12.05 -8.54 10.78
C SER A 278 12.95 -9.39 9.90
N ALA A 279 13.96 -8.80 9.27
CA ALA A 279 14.90 -9.52 8.42
C ALA A 279 15.80 -10.46 9.22
N ALA A 280 16.30 -10.04 10.39
CA ALA A 280 17.14 -10.88 11.25
C ALA A 280 16.36 -12.11 11.73
N ARG A 281 15.11 -11.94 12.16
CA ARG A 281 14.23 -13.03 12.58
C ARG A 281 13.97 -14.04 11.46
N ILE A 282 13.74 -13.57 10.23
CA ILE A 282 13.62 -14.46 9.05
C ILE A 282 14.89 -15.27 8.87
N VAL A 283 16.06 -14.63 8.93
CA VAL A 283 17.35 -15.31 8.74
C VAL A 283 17.61 -16.36 9.83
N GLU A 284 17.31 -16.03 11.09
CA GLU A 284 17.44 -16.98 12.21
C GLU A 284 16.55 -18.21 12.04
N ILE A 285 15.30 -18.03 11.66
CA ILE A 285 14.35 -19.12 11.43
C ILE A 285 14.79 -19.98 10.25
N VAL A 286 15.21 -19.36 9.14
CA VAL A 286 15.73 -20.10 7.97
C VAL A 286 16.99 -20.89 8.34
N ALA A 287 17.89 -20.31 9.13
CA ALA A 287 19.11 -20.99 9.56
C ALA A 287 18.84 -22.16 10.51
N ALA A 288 17.81 -22.08 11.33
CA ALA A 288 17.40 -23.11 12.25
C ALA A 288 16.49 -24.19 11.61
N ASP A 289 15.98 -23.95 10.40
CA ASP A 289 15.06 -24.88 9.74
C ASP A 289 15.75 -26.16 9.27
N HIS A 290 15.25 -27.29 9.76
CA HIS A 290 15.69 -28.65 9.40
C HIS A 290 14.54 -29.50 8.84
N SER A 291 13.43 -28.86 8.43
CA SER A 291 12.28 -29.56 7.88
C SER A 291 12.61 -30.29 6.57
N ALA A 292 11.87 -31.35 6.30
CA ALA A 292 11.98 -32.07 5.02
C ALA A 292 11.39 -31.23 3.86
N LEU A 293 11.68 -31.66 2.64
CA LEU A 293 10.97 -31.16 1.46
C LEU A 293 9.48 -31.50 1.57
N VAL A 294 8.62 -30.57 1.16
CA VAL A 294 7.18 -30.81 1.09
C VAL A 294 6.88 -31.67 -0.14
N ASP A 295 6.18 -32.79 0.05
CA ASP A 295 5.75 -33.62 -1.06
C ASP A 295 4.52 -32.97 -1.74
N PRO A 296 4.62 -32.60 -3.03
CA PRO A 296 3.50 -32.03 -3.77
C PRO A 296 2.22 -32.87 -3.78
N ALA A 297 2.34 -34.20 -3.59
CA ALA A 297 1.21 -35.12 -3.57
C ALA A 297 0.44 -35.08 -2.25
N THR A 298 1.04 -34.55 -1.18
CA THR A 298 0.42 -34.49 0.17
C THR A 298 -0.37 -33.22 0.44
N VAL A 299 -0.24 -32.23 -0.42
CA VAL A 299 -0.92 -30.94 -0.28
C VAL A 299 -1.99 -30.77 -1.34
N THR A 300 -3.14 -30.30 -0.90
CA THR A 300 -4.28 -30.03 -1.78
C THR A 300 -4.43 -28.54 -1.91
N GLU A 301 -4.27 -28.03 -3.13
CA GLU A 301 -4.61 -26.67 -3.46
C GLU A 301 -6.13 -26.54 -3.54
N VAL A 302 -6.70 -25.52 -2.89
CA VAL A 302 -8.10 -25.19 -3.13
C VAL A 302 -8.19 -24.60 -4.53
N PRO A 303 -8.95 -25.21 -5.46
CA PRO A 303 -9.08 -24.69 -6.81
C PRO A 303 -9.63 -23.26 -6.74
N TRP A 304 -8.91 -22.34 -7.33
CA TRP A 304 -9.43 -21.01 -7.52
C TRP A 304 -10.45 -21.03 -8.67
N GLU A 305 -11.73 -21.06 -8.32
CA GLU A 305 -12.79 -20.84 -9.29
C GLU A 305 -12.83 -19.36 -9.64
N ARG A 306 -12.47 -19.03 -10.89
CA ARG A 306 -12.66 -17.66 -11.41
C ARG A 306 -14.10 -17.25 -11.18
N GLN A 307 -14.30 -16.23 -10.38
CA GLN A 307 -15.62 -15.63 -10.24
C GLN A 307 -16.04 -15.10 -11.63
N PRO A 308 -17.31 -15.34 -12.04
CA PRO A 308 -17.79 -14.82 -13.33
C PRO A 308 -17.59 -13.30 -13.38
N GLY A 309 -16.84 -12.82 -14.38
CA GLY A 309 -16.55 -11.40 -14.57
C GLY A 309 -15.19 -10.92 -14.04
N ARG A 310 -14.40 -11.77 -13.40
CA ARG A 310 -12.99 -11.45 -13.09
C ARG A 310 -12.17 -11.55 -14.36
N GLU A 311 -11.61 -10.41 -14.80
CA GLU A 311 -10.60 -10.42 -15.85
C GLU A 311 -9.34 -11.17 -15.37
N PRO A 312 -8.62 -11.89 -16.27
CA PRO A 312 -7.34 -12.44 -15.92
C PRO A 312 -6.45 -11.27 -15.46
N LEU A 313 -5.80 -11.45 -14.31
CA LEU A 313 -4.60 -10.68 -14.04
C LEU A 313 -3.64 -11.07 -15.15
N ASP A 314 -3.41 -10.18 -16.11
CA ASP A 314 -2.39 -10.39 -17.12
C ASP A 314 -1.06 -10.55 -16.38
N ASP A 315 -0.41 -11.70 -16.62
CA ASP A 315 0.88 -12.10 -16.04
C ASP A 315 2.03 -11.13 -16.42
#